data_e670495f6c9237b2c4926385abe84fc1
#
_entry.id   e670495f6c9237b2c4926385abe84fc1
#
_cell.length_a   1.000
_cell.length_b   1.000
_cell.length_c   1.000
_cell.angle_alpha   90.00
_cell.angle_beta   90.00
_cell.angle_gamma   90.00
#
_symmetry.space_group_name_H-M   'P 1'
#
loop_
_entity.id
_entity.type
_entity.pdbx_description
1 polymer ?
#
loop_
_entity_poly.entity_id
_entity_poly.type
_entity_poly.pdbx_seq_one_letter_code
_entity_poly.pdbx_strand_id
1 'polypeptide(L)'
;MGMARVAVSGASGKTGWRLVQEALGRGHSVRALVRPGSQLPAGLEGAELVRLDFSCTEALHAALSGCDALVIATGARPSVDLSGPLKVDAFGVREQIQACKAVGLRRVVLVSALCAGRWWHPLNLFGLILVWKRLGERWLEQSQLDWTVIRPGGLSEDDSRCQGESVLFTGPGQQESASIPRRLVAQVCLDALESPAAIGRIIEITSNSQQPQQSLAGWLEASPAS
;
A
#
# COMPACT_ATOMS: atom_id res chain seq x y z
N MET A 1 0.85 -4.23 18.97
CA MET A 1 1.70 -5.26 18.37
C MET A 1 3.12 -5.06 18.84
N GLY A 2 3.90 -6.13 19.14
CA GLY A 2 5.34 -5.99 19.43
C GLY A 2 6.12 -5.55 18.21
N MET A 3 7.44 -5.37 18.34
CA MET A 3 8.34 -5.11 17.22
C MET A 3 8.21 -6.22 16.17
N ALA A 4 7.90 -5.84 14.92
CA ALA A 4 7.77 -6.74 13.79
C ALA A 4 8.81 -6.40 12.72
N ARG A 5 9.18 -7.37 11.90
CA ARG A 5 9.96 -7.11 10.67
C ARG A 5 9.01 -6.90 9.51
N VAL A 6 8.94 -5.66 9.04
CA VAL A 6 8.03 -5.24 7.96
C VAL A 6 8.79 -5.10 6.65
N ALA A 7 8.39 -5.86 5.62
CA ALA A 7 8.84 -5.61 4.26
C ALA A 7 8.02 -4.50 3.61
N VAL A 8 8.68 -3.55 2.96
CA VAL A 8 8.02 -2.48 2.18
C VAL A 8 8.44 -2.60 0.73
N SER A 9 7.50 -3.02 -0.12
CA SER A 9 7.69 -3.13 -1.56
C SER A 9 7.45 -1.78 -2.23
N GLY A 10 8.34 -1.38 -3.15
CA GLY A 10 8.30 -0.06 -3.76
C GLY A 10 8.85 1.04 -2.84
N ALA A 11 9.77 0.70 -1.95
CA ALA A 11 10.36 1.61 -0.96
C ALA A 11 11.05 2.84 -1.55
N SER A 12 11.53 2.78 -2.80
CA SER A 12 12.09 3.95 -3.53
C SER A 12 11.01 4.89 -4.08
N GLY A 13 9.73 4.53 -4.00
CA GLY A 13 8.63 5.34 -4.47
C GLY A 13 8.23 6.43 -3.47
N LYS A 14 7.48 7.45 -3.95
CA LYS A 14 7.06 8.61 -3.14
C LYS A 14 6.23 8.26 -1.91
N THR A 15 5.43 7.21 -1.93
CA THR A 15 4.72 6.68 -0.75
C THR A 15 5.60 5.70 0.02
N GLY A 16 6.38 4.88 -0.70
CA GLY A 16 7.16 3.79 -0.10
C GLY A 16 8.20 4.25 0.91
N TRP A 17 8.96 5.31 0.62
CA TRP A 17 9.94 5.81 1.57
C TRP A 17 9.29 6.40 2.85
N ARG A 18 8.09 6.99 2.72
CA ARG A 18 7.31 7.46 3.87
C ARG A 18 6.81 6.31 4.74
N LEU A 19 6.43 5.19 4.11
CA LEU A 19 6.11 3.94 4.82
C LEU A 19 7.31 3.40 5.59
N VAL A 20 8.50 3.42 4.98
CA VAL A 20 9.74 2.99 5.66
C VAL A 20 10.00 3.87 6.88
N GLN A 21 9.94 5.20 6.73
CA GLN A 21 10.14 6.13 7.85
C GLN A 21 9.10 5.92 8.96
N GLU A 22 7.84 5.77 8.61
CA GLU A 22 6.76 5.57 9.56
C GLU A 22 6.95 4.27 10.35
N ALA A 23 7.29 3.17 9.66
CA ALA A 23 7.53 1.88 10.29
C ALA A 23 8.74 1.91 11.23
N LEU A 24 9.84 2.54 10.80
CA LEU A 24 11.03 2.73 11.66
C LEU A 24 10.70 3.61 12.88
N GLY A 25 9.93 4.69 12.68
CA GLY A 25 9.49 5.58 13.76
C GLY A 25 8.61 4.88 14.80
N ARG A 26 7.90 3.83 14.43
CA ARG A 26 7.12 2.96 15.33
C ARG A 26 7.95 1.84 15.98
N GLY A 27 9.24 1.77 15.69
CA GLY A 27 10.15 0.77 16.27
C GLY A 27 10.14 -0.58 15.56
N HIS A 28 9.55 -0.68 14.35
CA HIS A 28 9.68 -1.89 13.54
C HIS A 28 11.07 -2.00 12.91
N SER A 29 11.55 -3.22 12.68
CA SER A 29 12.66 -3.43 11.76
C SER A 29 12.10 -3.46 10.32
N VAL A 30 12.75 -2.76 9.39
CA VAL A 30 12.21 -2.58 8.04
C VAL A 30 13.15 -3.15 7.00
N ARG A 31 12.61 -3.96 6.09
CA ARG A 31 13.27 -4.40 4.87
C ARG A 31 12.69 -3.64 3.68
N ALA A 32 13.49 -2.73 3.12
CA ALA A 32 13.11 -1.86 2.01
C ALA A 32 13.40 -2.54 0.67
N LEU A 33 12.36 -2.99 -0.03
CA LEU A 33 12.48 -3.69 -1.31
C LEU A 33 12.43 -2.70 -2.48
N VAL A 34 13.47 -2.66 -3.28
CA VAL A 34 13.62 -1.72 -4.40
C VAL A 34 14.09 -2.44 -5.67
N ARG A 35 13.74 -1.92 -6.85
CA ARG A 35 14.24 -2.45 -8.12
C ARG A 35 15.73 -2.14 -8.29
N PRO A 36 16.48 -2.99 -9.01
CA PRO A 36 17.83 -2.66 -9.45
C PRO A 36 17.81 -1.30 -10.19
N GLY A 37 18.81 -0.46 -9.98
CA GLY A 37 18.89 0.84 -10.64
C GLY A 37 17.94 1.93 -10.11
N SER A 38 17.07 1.64 -9.13
CA SER A 38 16.26 2.69 -8.51
C SER A 38 17.13 3.71 -7.80
N GLN A 39 16.86 5.00 -8.04
CA GLN A 39 17.39 6.08 -7.20
C GLN A 39 16.75 5.97 -5.80
N LEU A 40 17.57 6.07 -4.78
CA LEU A 40 17.10 5.99 -3.40
C LEU A 40 16.80 7.38 -2.87
N PRO A 41 15.58 7.63 -2.36
CA PRO A 41 15.30 8.87 -1.64
C PRO A 41 16.06 8.89 -0.30
N ALA A 42 16.28 10.07 0.25
CA ALA A 42 16.60 10.22 1.65
C ALA A 42 15.45 9.64 2.52
N GLY A 43 15.76 9.08 3.67
CA GLY A 43 14.76 8.52 4.58
C GLY A 43 14.59 6.99 4.51
N LEU A 44 15.54 6.31 3.86
CA LEU A 44 15.68 4.85 3.96
C LEU A 44 16.76 4.43 4.95
N GLU A 45 17.39 5.39 5.63
CA GLU A 45 18.40 5.16 6.66
C GLU A 45 17.80 4.35 7.81
N GLY A 46 18.50 3.32 8.24
CA GLY A 46 18.02 2.39 9.28
C GLY A 46 17.21 1.20 8.77
N ALA A 47 16.83 1.18 7.49
CA ALA A 47 16.20 0.02 6.87
C ALA A 47 17.22 -0.91 6.20
N GLU A 48 16.96 -2.20 6.23
CA GLU A 48 17.68 -3.21 5.44
C GLU A 48 17.29 -3.04 3.96
N LEU A 49 18.21 -2.53 3.12
CA LEU A 49 17.95 -2.32 1.71
C LEU A 49 18.18 -3.60 0.91
N VAL A 50 17.12 -4.07 0.22
CA VAL A 50 17.19 -5.23 -0.68
C VAL A 50 16.85 -4.81 -2.11
N ARG A 51 17.82 -4.96 -3.03
CA ARG A 51 17.63 -4.73 -4.46
C ARG A 51 17.29 -6.04 -5.14
N LEU A 52 16.12 -6.11 -5.78
CA LEU A 52 15.67 -7.31 -6.46
C LEU A 52 14.83 -7.01 -7.70
N ASP A 53 14.83 -7.94 -8.63
CA ASP A 53 13.85 -8.01 -9.69
C ASP A 53 12.58 -8.67 -9.15
N PHE A 54 11.47 -7.94 -9.14
CA PHE A 54 10.18 -8.43 -8.64
C PHE A 54 9.54 -9.52 -9.53
N SER A 55 10.12 -9.82 -10.69
CA SER A 55 9.73 -10.95 -11.52
C SER A 55 10.50 -12.24 -11.19
N CYS A 56 11.55 -12.15 -10.38
CA CYS A 56 12.34 -13.30 -9.93
C CYS A 56 11.75 -13.88 -8.64
N THR A 57 11.13 -15.04 -8.75
CA THR A 57 10.45 -15.72 -7.65
C THR A 57 11.39 -16.03 -6.49
N GLU A 58 12.58 -16.54 -6.77
CA GLU A 58 13.59 -16.89 -5.75
C GLU A 58 14.06 -15.64 -4.99
N ALA A 59 14.25 -14.53 -5.70
CA ALA A 59 14.64 -13.26 -5.08
C ALA A 59 13.53 -12.72 -4.16
N LEU A 60 12.26 -12.84 -4.56
CA LEU A 60 11.11 -12.48 -3.73
C LEU A 60 11.02 -13.36 -2.48
N HIS A 61 11.18 -14.69 -2.62
CA HIS A 61 11.18 -15.61 -1.48
C HIS A 61 12.28 -15.24 -0.48
N ALA A 62 13.51 -15.05 -0.95
CA ALA A 62 14.63 -14.65 -0.09
C ALA A 62 14.36 -13.29 0.60
N ALA A 63 13.81 -12.31 -0.16
CA ALA A 63 13.52 -10.98 0.34
C ALA A 63 12.39 -10.96 1.38
N LEU A 64 11.43 -11.86 1.33
CA LEU A 64 10.29 -11.91 2.26
C LEU A 64 10.51 -12.89 3.42
N SER A 65 11.46 -13.80 3.32
CA SER A 65 11.78 -14.76 4.39
C SER A 65 12.13 -14.05 5.69
N GLY A 66 11.49 -14.49 6.78
CA GLY A 66 11.68 -13.92 8.13
C GLY A 66 11.04 -12.54 8.32
N CYS A 67 10.20 -12.07 7.40
CA CYS A 67 9.34 -10.91 7.61
C CYS A 67 7.99 -11.35 8.19
N ASP A 68 7.42 -10.51 9.08
CA ASP A 68 6.13 -10.74 9.71
C ASP A 68 4.98 -10.18 8.87
N ALA A 69 5.27 -9.11 8.10
CA ALA A 69 4.29 -8.42 7.29
C ALA A 69 4.89 -7.82 6.02
N LEU A 70 4.04 -7.61 5.00
CA LEU A 70 4.38 -6.92 3.75
C LEU A 70 3.43 -5.76 3.51
N VAL A 71 4.00 -4.56 3.23
CA VAL A 71 3.25 -3.44 2.66
C VAL A 71 3.62 -3.30 1.19
N ILE A 72 2.65 -3.48 0.30
CA ILE A 72 2.83 -3.34 -1.15
C ILE A 72 2.47 -1.90 -1.55
N ALA A 73 3.48 -1.08 -1.81
CA ALA A 73 3.35 0.30 -2.30
C ALA A 73 3.94 0.47 -3.70
N THR A 74 4.08 -0.62 -4.45
CA THR A 74 4.42 -0.57 -5.88
C THR A 74 3.25 -0.01 -6.68
N GLY A 75 3.57 0.79 -7.70
CA GLY A 75 2.59 1.30 -8.64
C GLY A 75 3.29 1.72 -9.92
N ALA A 76 2.62 1.53 -11.05
CA ALA A 76 3.14 2.00 -12.31
C ALA A 76 3.20 3.53 -12.34
N ARG A 77 4.29 4.07 -12.88
CA ARG A 77 4.36 5.50 -13.20
C ARG A 77 3.66 5.72 -14.54
N PRO A 78 2.92 6.83 -14.70
CA PRO A 78 2.42 7.21 -16.01
C PRO A 78 3.58 7.25 -17.01
N SER A 79 3.48 6.47 -18.07
CA SER A 79 4.48 6.39 -19.13
C SER A 79 3.79 6.09 -20.46
N VAL A 80 4.53 6.26 -21.55
CA VAL A 80 4.06 5.86 -22.89
C VAL A 80 3.94 4.32 -23.03
N ASP A 81 4.62 3.56 -22.18
CA ASP A 81 4.43 2.11 -22.08
C ASP A 81 3.14 1.80 -21.29
N LEU A 82 2.06 1.61 -22.02
CA LEU A 82 0.75 1.29 -21.46
C LEU A 82 0.68 -0.13 -20.85
N SER A 83 1.70 -0.96 -21.02
CA SER A 83 1.79 -2.28 -20.36
C SER A 83 2.30 -2.19 -18.92
N GLY A 84 2.88 -1.04 -18.52
CA GLY A 84 3.41 -0.84 -17.17
C GLY A 84 2.41 -1.13 -16.06
N PRO A 85 1.17 -0.60 -16.10
CA PRO A 85 0.15 -0.89 -15.09
C PRO A 85 -0.19 -2.38 -14.99
N LEU A 86 -0.34 -3.09 -16.11
CA LEU A 86 -0.58 -4.53 -16.10
C LEU A 86 0.55 -5.29 -15.41
N LYS A 87 1.81 -4.97 -15.76
CA LYS A 87 2.98 -5.65 -15.21
C LYS A 87 3.18 -5.37 -13.71
N VAL A 88 2.95 -4.14 -13.26
CA VAL A 88 3.26 -3.71 -11.90
C VAL A 88 2.05 -3.83 -10.98
N ASP A 89 0.88 -3.28 -11.38
CA ASP A 89 -0.31 -3.19 -10.51
C ASP A 89 -1.14 -4.48 -10.49
N ALA A 90 -0.98 -5.37 -11.50
CA ALA A 90 -1.59 -6.69 -11.49
C ALA A 90 -0.54 -7.79 -11.24
N PHE A 91 0.25 -8.15 -12.24
CA PHE A 91 1.17 -9.29 -12.12
C PHE A 91 2.21 -9.11 -11.00
N GLY A 92 2.78 -7.90 -10.83
CA GLY A 92 3.72 -7.65 -9.74
C GLY A 92 3.10 -7.83 -8.36
N VAL A 93 1.81 -7.54 -8.19
CA VAL A 93 1.07 -7.83 -6.95
C VAL A 93 0.86 -9.33 -6.78
N ARG A 94 0.48 -10.04 -7.86
CA ARG A 94 0.29 -11.50 -7.85
C ARG A 94 1.55 -12.24 -7.43
N GLU A 95 2.70 -11.90 -8.01
CA GLU A 95 3.98 -12.55 -7.67
C GLU A 95 4.34 -12.35 -6.18
N GLN A 96 4.12 -11.16 -5.65
CA GLN A 96 4.35 -10.88 -4.23
C GLN A 96 3.39 -11.67 -3.33
N ILE A 97 2.12 -11.84 -3.71
CA ILE A 97 1.16 -12.69 -3.00
C ILE A 97 1.63 -14.15 -2.99
N GLN A 98 2.08 -14.69 -4.13
CA GLN A 98 2.59 -16.06 -4.20
C GLN A 98 3.84 -16.24 -3.34
N ALA A 99 4.74 -15.27 -3.37
CA ALA A 99 5.93 -15.29 -2.53
C ALA A 99 5.59 -15.26 -1.03
N CYS A 100 4.62 -14.43 -0.60
CA CYS A 100 4.14 -14.44 0.79
C CYS A 100 3.64 -15.82 1.20
N LYS A 101 2.82 -16.46 0.36
CA LYS A 101 2.31 -17.82 0.63
C LYS A 101 3.42 -18.84 0.75
N ALA A 102 4.41 -18.79 -0.14
CA ALA A 102 5.54 -19.73 -0.17
C ALA A 102 6.42 -19.64 1.08
N VAL A 103 6.61 -18.43 1.64
CA VAL A 103 7.44 -18.24 2.85
C VAL A 103 6.63 -18.20 4.15
N GLY A 104 5.30 -18.39 4.09
CA GLY A 104 4.43 -18.40 5.26
C GLY A 104 4.11 -17.01 5.85
N LEU A 105 4.43 -15.92 5.11
CA LEU A 105 4.07 -14.56 5.52
C LEU A 105 2.57 -14.35 5.29
N ARG A 106 1.83 -14.03 6.34
CA ARG A 106 0.36 -13.93 6.26
C ARG A 106 -0.16 -12.51 6.13
N ARG A 107 0.45 -11.54 6.85
CA ARG A 107 -0.08 -10.17 6.94
C ARG A 107 0.36 -9.31 5.77
N VAL A 108 -0.60 -8.82 4.96
CA VAL A 108 -0.34 -8.01 3.77
C VAL A 108 -1.24 -6.78 3.74
N VAL A 109 -0.65 -5.59 3.52
CA VAL A 109 -1.38 -4.35 3.24
C VAL A 109 -1.04 -3.88 1.83
N LEU A 110 -2.06 -3.67 1.00
CA LEU A 110 -1.91 -3.22 -0.38
C LEU A 110 -2.36 -1.76 -0.53
N VAL A 111 -1.49 -0.91 -1.04
CA VAL A 111 -1.84 0.46 -1.46
C VAL A 111 -2.38 0.44 -2.89
N SER A 112 -3.67 0.62 -3.02
CA SER A 112 -4.39 0.68 -4.29
C SER A 112 -4.72 2.14 -4.69
N ALA A 113 -5.92 2.43 -5.18
CA ALA A 113 -6.41 3.77 -5.47
C ALA A 113 -7.94 3.82 -5.38
N LEU A 114 -8.50 5.01 -5.09
CA LEU A 114 -9.92 5.26 -5.28
C LEU A 114 -10.34 4.90 -6.71
N CYS A 115 -11.60 4.57 -6.87
CA CYS A 115 -12.19 4.20 -8.15
C CYS A 115 -11.58 2.94 -8.81
N ALA A 116 -10.81 2.12 -8.08
CA ALA A 116 -10.31 0.86 -8.61
C ALA A 116 -11.46 -0.01 -9.14
N GLY A 117 -11.36 -0.41 -10.43
CA GLY A 117 -12.40 -1.15 -11.14
C GLY A 117 -13.43 -0.31 -11.89
N ARG A 118 -13.43 1.01 -11.81
CA ARG A 118 -14.32 1.88 -12.61
C ARG A 118 -13.78 2.01 -14.04
N TRP A 119 -14.40 1.31 -14.99
CA TRP A 119 -13.97 1.25 -16.40
C TRP A 119 -13.92 2.62 -17.11
N TRP A 120 -14.91 3.47 -16.87
CA TRP A 120 -15.08 4.78 -17.55
C TRP A 120 -14.35 5.94 -16.88
N HIS A 121 -13.42 5.64 -15.96
CA HIS A 121 -12.66 6.69 -15.26
C HIS A 121 -11.52 7.22 -16.15
N PRO A 122 -11.28 8.56 -16.24
CA PRO A 122 -10.25 9.15 -17.10
C PRO A 122 -8.83 8.58 -16.88
N LEU A 123 -8.49 8.16 -15.66
CA LEU A 123 -7.20 7.53 -15.36
C LEU A 123 -6.96 6.23 -16.14
N ASN A 124 -8.00 5.59 -16.66
CA ASN A 124 -7.84 4.39 -17.48
C ASN A 124 -7.29 4.68 -18.88
N LEU A 125 -7.29 5.94 -19.33
CA LEU A 125 -6.60 6.36 -20.55
C LEU A 125 -5.07 6.13 -20.47
N PHE A 126 -4.52 6.01 -19.26
CA PHE A 126 -3.11 5.71 -19.01
C PHE A 126 -2.87 4.19 -18.81
N GLY A 127 -3.40 3.37 -19.70
CA GLY A 127 -3.15 1.91 -19.70
C GLY A 127 -4.04 1.12 -18.74
N LEU A 128 -5.30 1.53 -18.54
CA LEU A 128 -6.30 0.85 -17.71
C LEU A 128 -5.86 0.64 -16.25
N ILE A 129 -5.15 1.62 -15.69
CA ILE A 129 -4.51 1.50 -14.37
C ILE A 129 -5.48 1.07 -13.26
N LEU A 130 -6.71 1.60 -13.25
CA LEU A 130 -7.70 1.26 -12.22
C LEU A 130 -8.27 -0.16 -12.39
N VAL A 131 -8.28 -0.65 -13.62
CA VAL A 131 -8.70 -2.04 -13.92
C VAL A 131 -7.67 -3.02 -13.39
N TRP A 132 -6.37 -2.77 -13.66
CA TRP A 132 -5.29 -3.63 -13.20
C TRP A 132 -5.11 -3.59 -11.69
N LYS A 133 -5.30 -2.43 -11.06
CA LYS A 133 -5.32 -2.33 -9.59
C LYS A 133 -6.44 -3.21 -9.01
N ARG A 134 -7.64 -3.14 -9.57
CA ARG A 134 -8.77 -3.99 -9.11
C ARG A 134 -8.48 -5.49 -9.31
N LEU A 135 -7.79 -5.86 -10.38
CA LEU A 135 -7.37 -7.25 -10.58
C LEU A 135 -6.38 -7.70 -9.50
N GLY A 136 -5.38 -6.86 -9.18
CA GLY A 136 -4.43 -7.14 -8.09
C GLY A 136 -5.13 -7.28 -6.73
N GLU A 137 -6.11 -6.40 -6.44
CA GLU A 137 -6.95 -6.51 -5.23
C GLU A 137 -7.71 -7.83 -5.18
N ARG A 138 -8.36 -8.25 -6.29
CA ARG A 138 -9.11 -9.52 -6.35
C ARG A 138 -8.22 -10.73 -6.07
N TRP A 139 -7.00 -10.76 -6.60
CA TRP A 139 -6.07 -11.84 -6.30
C TRP A 139 -5.66 -11.86 -4.83
N LEU A 140 -5.53 -10.67 -4.21
CA LEU A 140 -5.25 -10.57 -2.78
C LEU A 140 -6.45 -11.02 -1.94
N GLU A 141 -7.66 -10.59 -2.27
CA GLU A 141 -8.91 -11.04 -1.63
C GLU A 141 -9.07 -12.58 -1.64
N GLN A 142 -8.69 -13.22 -2.75
CA GLN A 142 -8.77 -14.67 -2.95
C GLN A 142 -7.57 -15.43 -2.38
N SER A 143 -6.57 -14.75 -1.83
CA SER A 143 -5.29 -15.36 -1.46
C SER A 143 -5.31 -16.18 -0.18
N GLN A 144 -6.30 -16.01 0.69
CA GLN A 144 -6.36 -16.55 2.06
C GLN A 144 -5.26 -15.99 2.99
N LEU A 145 -4.65 -14.88 2.63
CA LEU A 145 -3.77 -14.10 3.50
C LEU A 145 -4.58 -13.17 4.41
N ASP A 146 -3.96 -12.67 5.45
CA ASP A 146 -4.55 -11.66 6.34
C ASP A 146 -4.35 -10.27 5.70
N TRP A 147 -5.18 -9.98 4.71
CA TRP A 147 -5.01 -8.83 3.83
C TRP A 147 -5.81 -7.59 4.27
N THR A 148 -5.31 -6.41 3.90
CA THR A 148 -6.06 -5.15 3.90
C THR A 148 -5.73 -4.38 2.62
N VAL A 149 -6.72 -3.76 2.00
CA VAL A 149 -6.53 -2.87 0.85
C VAL A 149 -6.83 -1.44 1.28
N ILE A 150 -5.87 -0.55 1.11
CA ILE A 150 -6.06 0.90 1.30
C ILE A 150 -6.19 1.55 -0.08
N ARG A 151 -7.31 2.24 -0.30
CA ARG A 151 -7.60 2.99 -1.54
C ARG A 151 -7.52 4.50 -1.27
N PRO A 152 -6.35 5.12 -1.42
CA PRO A 152 -6.22 6.55 -1.27
C PRO A 152 -6.81 7.31 -2.45
N GLY A 153 -7.25 8.55 -2.18
CA GLY A 153 -7.55 9.55 -3.17
C GLY A 153 -6.33 10.07 -3.91
N GLY A 154 -6.43 11.21 -4.55
CA GLY A 154 -5.34 11.88 -5.23
C GLY A 154 -4.14 12.12 -4.28
N LEU A 155 -2.99 11.55 -4.62
CA LEU A 155 -1.82 11.55 -3.75
C LEU A 155 -1.06 12.88 -3.82
N SER A 156 -1.02 13.64 -2.72
CA SER A 156 -0.23 14.86 -2.56
C SER A 156 1.14 14.58 -1.95
N GLU A 157 2.14 15.35 -2.38
CA GLU A 157 3.50 15.32 -1.80
C GLU A 157 3.67 16.36 -0.70
N ASP A 158 2.68 17.21 -0.48
CA ASP A 158 2.70 18.23 0.54
C ASP A 158 2.40 17.64 1.92
N ASP A 159 3.46 17.25 2.61
CA ASP A 159 3.38 16.68 3.95
C ASP A 159 3.01 17.73 5.03
N SER A 160 3.07 19.03 4.75
CA SER A 160 2.67 20.09 5.70
C SER A 160 1.18 20.02 6.02
N ARG A 161 0.37 19.53 5.09
CA ARG A 161 -1.07 19.33 5.26
C ARG A 161 -1.42 18.31 6.35
N CYS A 162 -0.50 17.42 6.72
CA CYS A 162 -0.74 16.40 7.74
C CYS A 162 -1.05 16.97 9.13
N GLN A 163 -0.61 18.22 9.42
CA GLN A 163 -0.87 18.86 10.71
C GLN A 163 -2.28 19.48 10.81
N GLY A 164 -2.91 19.77 9.66
CA GLY A 164 -4.20 20.47 9.61
C GLY A 164 -5.33 19.66 9.01
N GLU A 165 -5.08 18.45 8.52
CA GLU A 165 -6.09 17.60 7.89
C GLU A 165 -6.32 16.30 8.65
N SER A 166 -7.57 15.90 8.72
CA SER A 166 -8.00 14.61 9.27
C SER A 166 -8.40 13.66 8.15
N VAL A 167 -8.17 12.37 8.38
CA VAL A 167 -8.51 11.32 7.41
C VAL A 167 -9.99 10.99 7.48
N LEU A 168 -10.65 10.97 6.32
CA LEU A 168 -11.99 10.41 6.14
C LEU A 168 -11.84 8.95 5.73
N PHE A 169 -12.38 8.05 6.54
CA PHE A 169 -12.45 6.61 6.26
C PHE A 169 -13.83 6.23 5.77
N THR A 170 -13.90 5.42 4.72
CA THR A 170 -15.16 4.83 4.24
C THR A 170 -14.96 3.41 3.72
N GLY A 171 -16.04 2.69 3.55
CA GLY A 171 -16.06 1.43 2.80
C GLY A 171 -15.89 1.66 1.29
N PRO A 172 -15.77 0.57 0.51
CA PRO A 172 -15.52 0.65 -0.92
C PRO A 172 -16.66 1.31 -1.69
N GLY A 173 -16.30 2.19 -2.65
CA GLY A 173 -17.23 2.86 -3.56
C GLY A 173 -17.99 4.05 -2.96
N GLN A 174 -17.62 4.51 -1.76
CA GLN A 174 -18.30 5.62 -1.09
C GLN A 174 -17.61 6.97 -1.30
N GLN A 175 -16.38 6.98 -1.79
CA GLN A 175 -15.65 8.20 -2.15
C GLN A 175 -15.40 8.24 -3.66
N GLU A 176 -15.46 9.44 -4.25
CA GLU A 176 -15.25 9.61 -5.70
C GLU A 176 -14.02 10.43 -6.04
N SER A 177 -13.82 11.52 -5.33
CA SER A 177 -12.70 12.43 -5.57
C SER A 177 -12.36 13.19 -4.30
N ALA A 178 -11.13 13.25 -3.98
CA ALA A 178 -10.46 14.15 -3.04
C ALA A 178 -8.99 13.75 -2.99
N SER A 179 -8.17 14.49 -2.28
CA SER A 179 -6.73 14.20 -2.16
C SER A 179 -6.37 13.81 -0.73
N ILE A 180 -5.16 13.24 -0.60
CA ILE A 180 -4.58 12.91 0.69
C ILE A 180 -3.06 13.02 0.63
N PRO A 181 -2.37 13.60 1.63
CA PRO A 181 -0.92 13.55 1.74
C PRO A 181 -0.41 12.11 1.83
N ARG A 182 0.69 11.82 1.11
CA ARG A 182 1.29 10.47 1.11
C ARG A 182 1.74 10.03 2.50
N ARG A 183 2.08 10.95 3.37
CA ARG A 183 2.45 10.64 4.76
C ARG A 183 1.25 10.12 5.56
N LEU A 184 0.06 10.73 5.40
CA LEU A 184 -1.16 10.18 6.01
C LEU A 184 -1.49 8.78 5.47
N VAL A 185 -1.27 8.54 4.17
CA VAL A 185 -1.44 7.19 3.61
C VAL A 185 -0.47 6.20 4.28
N ALA A 186 0.79 6.60 4.51
CA ALA A 186 1.76 5.75 5.20
C ALA A 186 1.32 5.44 6.63
N GLN A 187 0.85 6.43 7.38
CA GLN A 187 0.34 6.25 8.74
C GLN A 187 -0.83 5.27 8.76
N VAL A 188 -1.84 5.48 7.90
CA VAL A 188 -3.01 4.59 7.81
C VAL A 188 -2.63 3.15 7.43
N CYS A 189 -1.64 2.96 6.54
CA CYS A 189 -1.17 1.63 6.18
C CYS A 189 -0.55 0.91 7.38
N LEU A 190 0.20 1.61 8.23
CA LEU A 190 0.78 1.03 9.45
C LEU A 190 -0.30 0.79 10.51
N ASP A 191 -1.26 1.72 10.69
CA ASP A 191 -2.42 1.51 11.58
C ASP A 191 -3.20 0.26 11.16
N ALA A 192 -3.45 0.11 9.85
CA ALA A 192 -4.11 -1.06 9.31
C ALA A 192 -3.30 -2.34 9.52
N LEU A 193 -1.97 -2.28 9.31
CA LEU A 193 -1.07 -3.42 9.49
C LEU A 193 -1.10 -3.95 10.92
N GLU A 194 -1.16 -3.05 11.89
CA GLU A 194 -1.17 -3.34 13.33
C GLU A 194 -2.56 -3.73 13.86
N SER A 195 -3.64 -3.49 13.09
CA SER A 195 -5.03 -3.73 13.50
C SER A 195 -5.57 -5.06 12.94
N PRO A 196 -5.87 -6.05 13.80
CA PRO A 196 -6.58 -7.27 13.37
C PRO A 196 -7.97 -6.98 12.78
N ALA A 197 -8.65 -5.92 13.25
CA ALA A 197 -9.97 -5.54 12.74
C ALA A 197 -9.95 -5.00 11.29
N ALA A 198 -8.76 -4.64 10.78
CA ALA A 198 -8.58 -4.23 9.39
C ALA A 198 -8.39 -5.41 8.42
N ILE A 199 -8.24 -6.64 8.92
CA ILE A 199 -8.10 -7.84 8.07
C ILE A 199 -9.39 -8.09 7.30
N GLY A 200 -9.25 -8.37 5.99
CA GLY A 200 -10.37 -8.59 5.09
C GLY A 200 -11.10 -7.32 4.65
N ARG A 201 -10.52 -6.13 4.89
CA ARG A 201 -11.19 -4.84 4.61
C ARG A 201 -10.57 -4.13 3.42
N ILE A 202 -11.46 -3.52 2.62
CA ILE A 202 -11.09 -2.47 1.65
C ILE A 202 -11.50 -1.13 2.27
N ILE A 203 -10.55 -0.23 2.44
CA ILE A 203 -10.73 1.05 3.13
C ILE A 203 -10.36 2.17 2.16
N GLU A 204 -11.33 3.04 1.85
CA GLU A 204 -11.10 4.24 1.05
C GLU A 204 -10.73 5.39 1.97
N ILE A 205 -9.72 6.16 1.59
CA ILE A 205 -9.19 7.25 2.40
C ILE A 205 -8.94 8.53 1.58
N THR A 206 -9.42 9.63 2.11
CA THR A 206 -9.08 11.00 1.69
C THR A 206 -8.83 11.84 2.93
N SER A 207 -8.46 13.10 2.79
CA SER A 207 -8.31 13.99 3.93
C SER A 207 -8.75 15.41 3.61
N ASN A 208 -9.21 16.13 4.63
CA ASN A 208 -9.45 17.57 4.57
C ASN A 208 -9.41 18.19 5.97
N SER A 209 -9.35 19.53 6.03
CA SER A 209 -9.25 20.28 7.29
C SER A 209 -10.58 20.44 8.05
N GLN A 210 -11.70 20.13 7.43
CA GLN A 210 -13.02 20.24 8.04
C GLN A 210 -13.51 18.91 8.63
N GLN A 211 -12.81 17.80 8.31
CA GLN A 211 -13.15 16.49 8.80
C GLN A 211 -12.85 16.37 10.30
N PRO A 212 -13.79 15.89 11.13
CA PRO A 212 -13.49 15.55 12.52
C PRO A 212 -12.33 14.57 12.62
N GLN A 213 -11.50 14.71 13.62
CA GLN A 213 -10.39 13.77 13.84
C GLN A 213 -10.97 12.40 14.21
N GLN A 214 -10.64 11.40 13.39
CA GLN A 214 -11.05 10.01 13.60
C GLN A 214 -9.83 9.11 13.40
N SER A 215 -9.62 8.16 14.31
CA SER A 215 -8.63 7.10 14.13
C SER A 215 -9.20 5.96 13.29
N LEU A 216 -8.31 5.20 12.63
CA LEU A 216 -8.72 3.97 11.93
C LEU A 216 -9.41 3.00 12.88
N ALA A 217 -8.91 2.83 14.11
CA ALA A 217 -9.49 1.94 15.10
C ALA A 217 -10.95 2.35 15.44
N GLY A 218 -11.18 3.64 15.72
CA GLY A 218 -12.52 4.13 16.01
C GLY A 218 -13.50 3.98 14.85
N TRP A 219 -13.02 4.14 13.59
CA TRP A 219 -13.84 3.88 12.42
C TRP A 219 -14.17 2.38 12.26
N LEU A 220 -13.20 1.50 12.47
CA LEU A 220 -13.41 0.04 12.38
C LEU A 220 -14.40 -0.48 13.42
N GLU A 221 -14.38 0.06 14.65
CA GLU A 221 -15.34 -0.28 15.70
C GLU A 221 -16.78 0.15 15.33
N ALA A 222 -16.92 1.34 14.72
CA ALA A 222 -18.22 1.86 14.29
C ALA A 222 -18.74 1.20 12.98
N SER A 223 -17.88 0.52 12.23
CA SER A 223 -18.19 -0.10 10.94
C SER A 223 -17.83 -1.59 10.95
N PRO A 224 -18.57 -2.44 11.67
CA PRO A 224 -18.27 -3.87 11.73
C PRO A 224 -18.22 -4.48 10.32
N ALA A 225 -17.46 -5.56 10.16
CA ALA A 225 -17.39 -6.30 8.90
C ALA A 225 -18.77 -6.87 8.56
N SER A 226 -19.28 -6.57 7.36
CA SER A 226 -20.50 -7.16 6.80
C SER A 226 -20.21 -8.55 6.24
#